data_c34cc7d65772d25a1e4984d5d2f77578
#
_entry.id   c34cc7d65772d25a1e4984d5d2f77578
#
_cell.length_a   1.000
_cell.length_b   1.000
_cell.length_c   1.000
_cell.angle_alpha   90.00
_cell.angle_beta   90.00
_cell.angle_gamma   90.00
#
_symmetry.space_group_name_H-M   'P 1'
#
loop_
_entity.id
_entity.type
_entity.pdbx_description
1 polymer ?
#
loop_
_entity_poly.entity_id
_entity_poly.type
_entity_poly.pdbx_seq_one_letter_code
_entity_poly.pdbx_strand_id
1 'polypeptide(L)'
;MRVVILGSGVVGVASAWYLNQAGHEVTVIDREPGAALETSAANAGQISPGYAAPWAAPGVPLKAIKWMFQRHAPLAVRLDGTQFQLKWMWQMLRNCDTSHYMENKGRMVRLAEYSRDCLKALRAETNIQYEGRQGGTLQLFRTEQQYENATRDIAVLEDAGVPYQLLESSRLAEVEPALAEVAHKLTGGLQLPNDETGDCQLFTQNLARMAEQAGVKFRFNTPVDQLLCDGEQIYGVKCGDEVIKADAYVMAFGSYSTAMLKCIVDIPVYPLKGYSLTIPIAQEDGAPVSTILDETYKIAITRFDNRIRVGGMAEIVGFNTELLQPRRETLEMVVRDLYPRGGHVEQATFWTGLRPMTPDGTPVVGRTRFKNLWLNTGHGTLGWTMACGSGQLLSDLLSGRTPAIPYEDLSVARYSRGFTPSRPGHLHGAHS
;
A
#
# COMPACT_ATOMS: atom_id res chain seq x y z
N MET A 1 17.96 -19.22 -9.93
CA MET A 1 18.34 -19.45 -8.53
C MET A 1 17.08 -19.72 -7.69
N ARG A 2 17.27 -20.33 -6.52
CA ARG A 2 16.17 -20.56 -5.57
C ARG A 2 15.94 -19.30 -4.74
N VAL A 3 14.71 -18.83 -4.70
CA VAL A 3 14.32 -17.62 -3.95
C VAL A 3 13.21 -17.98 -2.96
N VAL A 4 13.40 -17.61 -1.71
CA VAL A 4 12.34 -17.71 -0.68
C VAL A 4 11.77 -16.33 -0.42
N ILE A 5 10.44 -16.19 -0.53
CA ILE A 5 9.70 -14.98 -0.21
C ILE A 5 8.94 -15.20 1.09
N LEU A 6 9.12 -14.28 2.02
CA LEU A 6 8.48 -14.30 3.33
C LEU A 6 7.26 -13.37 3.31
N GLY A 7 6.07 -13.97 3.26
CA GLY A 7 4.78 -13.29 3.19
C GLY A 7 4.04 -13.47 1.86
N SER A 8 2.76 -13.80 1.95
CA SER A 8 1.84 -13.99 0.83
C SER A 8 0.76 -12.90 0.72
N GLY A 9 1.04 -11.70 1.22
CA GLY A 9 0.27 -10.50 0.91
C GLY A 9 0.44 -10.10 -0.55
N VAL A 10 -0.27 -9.07 -1.00
CA VAL A 10 -0.23 -8.62 -2.40
C VAL A 10 1.19 -8.33 -2.91
N VAL A 11 2.05 -7.76 -2.06
CA VAL A 11 3.44 -7.45 -2.42
C VAL A 11 4.27 -8.73 -2.58
N GLY A 12 4.13 -9.68 -1.65
CA GLY A 12 4.84 -10.96 -1.71
C GLY A 12 4.44 -11.81 -2.91
N VAL A 13 3.14 -11.93 -3.18
CA VAL A 13 2.63 -12.70 -4.33
C VAL A 13 2.99 -12.04 -5.67
N ALA A 14 2.90 -10.71 -5.78
CA ALA A 14 3.37 -9.99 -6.97
C ALA A 14 4.88 -10.23 -7.20
N SER A 15 5.70 -10.14 -6.15
CA SER A 15 7.13 -10.45 -6.23
C SER A 15 7.37 -11.89 -6.70
N ALA A 16 6.60 -12.85 -6.18
CA ALA A 16 6.72 -14.26 -6.57
C ALA A 16 6.40 -14.47 -8.05
N TRP A 17 5.35 -13.82 -8.56
CA TRP A 17 4.99 -13.86 -9.96
C TRP A 17 6.14 -13.38 -10.86
N TYR A 18 6.62 -12.14 -10.64
CA TYR A 18 7.65 -11.56 -11.49
C TYR A 18 9.01 -12.28 -11.39
N LEU A 19 9.39 -12.78 -10.21
CA LEU A 19 10.60 -13.58 -10.05
C LEU A 19 10.48 -14.94 -10.76
N ASN A 20 9.33 -15.58 -10.71
CA ASN A 20 9.08 -16.82 -11.45
C ASN A 20 9.15 -16.58 -12.97
N GLN A 21 8.51 -15.50 -13.48
CA GLN A 21 8.59 -15.12 -14.89
C GLN A 21 10.03 -14.79 -15.32
N ALA A 22 10.89 -14.34 -14.41
CA ALA A 22 12.31 -14.13 -14.63
C ALA A 22 13.16 -15.42 -14.61
N GLY A 23 12.53 -16.59 -14.43
CA GLY A 23 13.19 -17.89 -14.44
C GLY A 23 13.78 -18.34 -13.10
N HIS A 24 13.34 -17.75 -11.98
CA HIS A 24 13.74 -18.21 -10.65
C HIS A 24 12.80 -19.33 -10.13
N GLU A 25 13.36 -20.22 -9.32
CA GLU A 25 12.58 -21.18 -8.55
C GLU A 25 12.14 -20.50 -7.25
N VAL A 26 10.83 -20.22 -7.13
CA VAL A 26 10.28 -19.42 -6.05
C VAL A 26 9.48 -20.26 -5.06
N THR A 27 9.73 -20.06 -3.77
CA THR A 27 8.91 -20.59 -2.67
C THR A 27 8.42 -19.43 -1.82
N VAL A 28 7.11 -19.34 -1.61
CA VAL A 28 6.47 -18.34 -0.72
C VAL A 28 6.09 -19.03 0.59
N ILE A 29 6.44 -18.43 1.72
CA ILE A 29 6.15 -18.94 3.06
C ILE A 29 5.24 -17.97 3.79
N ASP A 30 4.15 -18.47 4.36
CA ASP A 30 3.24 -17.68 5.18
C ASP A 30 2.67 -18.51 6.34
N ARG A 31 2.41 -17.82 7.47
CA ARG A 31 1.76 -18.44 8.64
C ARG A 31 0.27 -18.68 8.42
N GLU A 32 -0.36 -17.89 7.55
CA GLU A 32 -1.77 -17.98 7.24
C GLU A 32 -2.11 -19.21 6.37
N PRO A 33 -3.37 -19.69 6.38
CA PRO A 33 -3.77 -20.84 5.57
C PRO A 33 -3.95 -20.52 4.07
N GLY A 34 -3.74 -19.29 3.65
CA GLY A 34 -3.89 -18.83 2.26
C GLY A 34 -3.31 -17.46 2.04
N ALA A 35 -3.27 -17.03 0.78
CA ALA A 35 -2.78 -15.73 0.39
C ALA A 35 -3.75 -14.59 0.74
N ALA A 36 -3.21 -13.42 1.10
CA ALA A 36 -3.95 -12.17 1.34
C ALA A 36 -4.97 -12.25 2.48
N LEU A 37 -4.65 -12.91 3.58
CA LEU A 37 -5.56 -13.06 4.73
C LEU A 37 -5.32 -12.05 5.86
N GLU A 38 -4.28 -11.19 5.74
CA GLU A 38 -4.03 -10.10 6.69
C GLU A 38 -4.32 -8.73 6.06
N THR A 39 -3.37 -7.80 6.03
CA THR A 39 -3.58 -6.41 5.57
C THR A 39 -4.17 -6.29 4.17
N SER A 40 -3.87 -7.23 3.27
CA SER A 40 -4.42 -7.25 1.90
C SER A 40 -5.88 -7.73 1.81
N ALA A 41 -6.44 -8.30 2.90
CA ALA A 41 -7.77 -8.94 2.89
C ALA A 41 -8.92 -7.95 2.67
N ALA A 42 -8.84 -6.76 3.27
CA ALA A 42 -9.91 -5.77 3.19
C ALA A 42 -9.37 -4.36 2.86
N ASN A 43 -8.46 -4.31 1.89
CA ASN A 43 -7.99 -3.08 1.29
C ASN A 43 -9.14 -2.26 0.71
N ALA A 44 -9.02 -0.92 0.69
CA ALA A 44 -10.04 -0.02 0.18
C ALA A 44 -10.27 -0.09 -1.34
N GLY A 45 -9.46 -0.86 -2.08
CA GLY A 45 -9.67 -1.18 -3.49
C GLY A 45 -9.12 -0.16 -4.48
N GLN A 46 -8.52 0.92 -4.04
CA GLN A 46 -7.98 1.97 -4.91
C GLN A 46 -6.63 1.58 -5.50
N ILE A 47 -6.47 1.80 -6.80
CA ILE A 47 -5.22 1.78 -7.55
C ILE A 47 -5.04 3.20 -8.06
N SER A 48 -4.50 4.07 -7.21
CA SER A 48 -4.50 5.52 -7.39
C SER A 48 -3.09 6.10 -7.37
N PRO A 49 -2.33 6.01 -8.49
CA PRO A 49 -0.99 6.59 -8.58
C PRO A 49 -0.98 8.09 -8.34
N GLY A 50 -1.93 8.81 -8.90
CA GLY A 50 -2.03 10.26 -8.75
C GLY A 50 -2.35 10.72 -7.32
N TYR A 51 -2.94 9.84 -6.51
CA TYR A 51 -3.21 10.10 -5.09
C TYR A 51 -2.06 9.61 -4.18
N ALA A 52 -1.00 9.05 -4.74
CA ALA A 52 0.14 8.57 -3.97
C ALA A 52 0.85 9.74 -3.27
N ALA A 53 0.68 9.82 -1.95
CA ALA A 53 1.24 10.88 -1.13
C ALA A 53 1.59 10.36 0.28
N PRO A 54 2.68 10.86 0.90
CA PRO A 54 3.01 10.51 2.26
C PRO A 54 2.03 11.13 3.26
N TRP A 55 1.79 10.45 4.36
CA TRP A 55 1.01 11.00 5.49
C TRP A 55 1.76 12.11 6.22
N ALA A 56 3.09 12.06 6.20
CA ALA A 56 3.95 13.14 6.70
C ALA A 56 3.89 14.33 5.74
N ALA A 57 3.03 15.29 6.02
CA ALA A 57 2.79 16.47 5.19
C ALA A 57 2.80 17.75 6.01
N PRO A 58 3.08 18.91 5.38
CA PRO A 58 3.03 20.21 6.05
C PRO A 58 1.67 20.44 6.71
N GLY A 59 1.68 20.89 7.98
CA GLY A 59 0.48 21.12 8.78
C GLY A 59 -0.13 19.91 9.45
N VAL A 60 0.28 18.68 9.13
CA VAL A 60 -0.21 17.47 9.80
C VAL A 60 0.04 17.48 11.31
N PRO A 61 1.19 17.90 11.84
CA PRO A 61 1.40 17.96 13.28
C PRO A 61 0.37 18.84 14.02
N LEU A 62 0.04 20.00 13.47
CA LEU A 62 -1.00 20.89 14.04
C LEU A 62 -2.40 20.31 13.90
N LYS A 63 -2.70 19.65 12.78
CA LYS A 63 -3.98 18.96 12.58
C LYS A 63 -4.11 17.78 13.54
N ALA A 64 -3.03 17.02 13.78
CA ALA A 64 -3.04 15.89 14.71
C ALA A 64 -3.45 16.32 16.12
N ILE A 65 -2.99 17.48 16.60
CA ILE A 65 -3.40 18.02 17.90
C ILE A 65 -4.90 18.32 17.92
N LYS A 66 -5.46 18.92 16.85
CA LYS A 66 -6.89 19.20 16.74
C LYS A 66 -7.70 17.88 16.71
N TRP A 67 -7.22 16.88 15.99
CA TRP A 67 -7.89 15.58 15.86
C TRP A 67 -7.99 14.81 17.19
N MET A 68 -7.05 15.02 18.11
CA MET A 68 -7.11 14.39 19.44
C MET A 68 -8.40 14.72 20.22
N PHE A 69 -9.05 15.84 19.89
CA PHE A 69 -10.27 16.31 20.53
C PHE A 69 -11.55 16.08 19.69
N GLN A 70 -11.44 15.40 18.54
CA GLN A 70 -12.55 15.16 17.62
C GLN A 70 -13.02 13.71 17.66
N ARG A 71 -14.33 13.50 17.72
CA ARG A 71 -14.92 12.15 17.73
C ARG A 71 -14.62 11.37 16.46
N HIS A 72 -14.66 12.03 15.28
CA HIS A 72 -14.51 11.42 13.96
C HIS A 72 -13.15 11.74 13.32
N ALA A 73 -12.11 11.87 14.14
CA ALA A 73 -10.76 12.18 13.65
C ALA A 73 -10.20 11.10 12.72
N PRO A 74 -9.57 11.47 11.61
CA PRO A 74 -8.95 10.52 10.70
C PRO A 74 -7.70 9.85 11.29
N LEU A 75 -7.06 10.48 12.30
CA LEU A 75 -5.89 9.96 12.99
C LEU A 75 -6.10 9.97 14.50
N ALA A 76 -5.76 8.86 15.15
CA ALA A 76 -5.63 8.78 16.60
C ALA A 76 -4.25 8.23 16.99
N VAL A 77 -3.76 8.67 18.15
CA VAL A 77 -2.48 8.24 18.72
C VAL A 77 -2.72 7.75 20.14
N ARG A 78 -2.28 6.52 20.42
CA ARG A 78 -2.20 5.97 21.78
C ARG A 78 -0.81 5.40 21.97
N LEU A 79 -0.18 5.74 23.07
CA LEU A 79 1.16 5.24 23.35
C LEU A 79 1.11 3.73 23.60
N ASP A 80 1.93 2.98 22.86
CA ASP A 80 2.09 1.52 23.01
C ASP A 80 3.22 1.18 24.01
N GLY A 81 3.87 2.20 24.58
CA GLY A 81 4.94 2.06 25.56
C GLY A 81 6.31 1.71 24.96
N THR A 82 6.45 1.66 23.65
CA THR A 82 7.70 1.28 23.00
C THR A 82 8.54 2.49 22.55
N GLN A 83 9.87 2.38 22.69
CA GLN A 83 10.78 3.38 22.14
C GLN A 83 10.71 3.42 20.60
N PHE A 84 10.33 2.31 19.98
CA PHE A 84 10.15 2.23 18.53
C PHE A 84 9.04 3.16 18.04
N GLN A 85 7.91 3.20 18.72
CA GLN A 85 6.81 4.12 18.38
C GLN A 85 7.28 5.59 18.47
N LEU A 86 7.97 5.95 19.56
CA LEU A 86 8.45 7.33 19.75
C LEU A 86 9.49 7.73 18.68
N LYS A 87 10.43 6.83 18.37
CA LYS A 87 11.43 7.03 17.31
C LYS A 87 10.75 7.20 15.95
N TRP A 88 9.77 6.34 15.63
CA TRP A 88 9.04 6.40 14.38
C TRP A 88 8.22 7.69 14.25
N MET A 89 7.48 8.09 15.27
CA MET A 89 6.73 9.36 15.29
C MET A 89 7.66 10.56 15.10
N TRP A 90 8.81 10.57 15.76
CA TRP A 90 9.80 11.63 15.60
C TRP A 90 10.36 11.67 14.16
N GLN A 91 10.66 10.54 13.56
CA GLN A 91 11.07 10.45 12.14
C GLN A 91 9.97 10.94 11.21
N MET A 92 8.70 10.59 11.49
CA MET A 92 7.56 11.10 10.72
C MET A 92 7.45 12.63 10.81
N LEU A 93 7.57 13.19 12.01
CA LEU A 93 7.54 14.65 12.21
C LEU A 93 8.62 15.37 11.41
N ARG A 94 9.81 14.80 11.31
CA ARG A 94 10.92 15.35 10.50
C ARG A 94 10.65 15.34 9.00
N ASN A 95 9.70 14.56 8.53
CA ASN A 95 9.28 14.51 7.13
C ASN A 95 8.09 15.44 6.82
N CYS A 96 7.59 16.20 7.81
CA CYS A 96 6.40 17.04 7.65
C CYS A 96 6.66 18.43 7.06
N ASP A 97 7.86 18.76 6.60
CA ASP A 97 8.13 19.99 5.87
C ASP A 97 7.87 19.83 4.36
N THR A 98 7.76 20.95 3.66
CA THR A 98 7.41 20.98 2.24
C THR A 98 8.44 20.28 1.36
N SER A 99 9.74 20.42 1.65
CA SER A 99 10.82 19.82 0.84
C SER A 99 10.77 18.29 0.89
N HIS A 100 10.74 17.72 2.10
CA HIS A 100 10.61 16.27 2.27
C HIS A 100 9.30 15.72 1.71
N TYR A 101 8.19 16.46 1.91
CA TYR A 101 6.90 16.06 1.34
C TYR A 101 6.95 15.94 -0.18
N MET A 102 7.48 16.94 -0.89
CA MET A 102 7.56 16.93 -2.35
C MET A 102 8.48 15.81 -2.86
N GLU A 103 9.64 15.62 -2.22
CA GLU A 103 10.57 14.54 -2.56
C GLU A 103 9.93 13.17 -2.38
N ASN A 104 9.34 12.91 -1.22
CA ASN A 104 8.72 11.62 -0.91
C ASN A 104 7.49 11.36 -1.79
N LYS A 105 6.66 12.38 -2.04
CA LYS A 105 5.53 12.27 -2.97
C LYS A 105 6.02 11.92 -4.39
N GLY A 106 7.09 12.55 -4.87
CA GLY A 106 7.69 12.25 -6.17
C GLY A 106 8.15 10.79 -6.28
N ARG A 107 8.82 10.26 -5.24
CA ARG A 107 9.21 8.83 -5.15
C ARG A 107 8.00 7.90 -5.23
N MET A 108 6.95 8.23 -4.46
CA MET A 108 5.73 7.42 -4.39
C MET A 108 4.96 7.43 -5.70
N VAL A 109 4.75 8.60 -6.32
CA VAL A 109 4.06 8.72 -7.62
C VAL A 109 4.82 7.97 -8.71
N ARG A 110 6.15 8.12 -8.78
CA ARG A 110 6.99 7.41 -9.76
C ARG A 110 6.82 5.88 -9.70
N LEU A 111 6.89 5.31 -8.49
CA LEU A 111 6.69 3.88 -8.30
C LEU A 111 5.24 3.47 -8.59
N ALA A 112 4.27 4.27 -8.16
CA ALA A 112 2.85 3.98 -8.31
C ALA A 112 2.40 4.02 -9.79
N GLU A 113 2.86 5.01 -10.58
CA GLU A 113 2.61 5.09 -12.01
C GLU A 113 3.22 3.88 -12.75
N TYR A 114 4.48 3.55 -12.44
CA TYR A 114 5.12 2.35 -12.97
C TYR A 114 4.35 1.08 -12.62
N SER A 115 3.87 0.99 -11.38
CA SER A 115 3.09 -0.16 -10.91
C SER A 115 1.76 -0.32 -11.64
N ARG A 116 1.07 0.80 -11.93
CA ARG A 116 -0.14 0.76 -12.75
C ARG A 116 0.14 0.20 -14.15
N ASP A 117 1.24 0.61 -14.76
CA ASP A 117 1.61 0.12 -16.09
C ASP A 117 1.97 -1.39 -16.05
N CYS A 118 2.67 -1.84 -15.00
CA CYS A 118 2.90 -3.26 -14.75
C CYS A 118 1.59 -4.04 -14.57
N LEU A 119 0.64 -3.50 -13.82
CA LEU A 119 -0.68 -4.14 -13.63
C LEU A 119 -1.45 -4.23 -14.95
N LYS A 120 -1.44 -3.18 -15.77
CA LYS A 120 -2.06 -3.18 -17.10
C LYS A 120 -1.47 -4.26 -18.01
N ALA A 121 -0.13 -4.37 -18.02
CA ALA A 121 0.58 -5.40 -18.79
C ALA A 121 0.21 -6.81 -18.29
N LEU A 122 0.25 -7.03 -16.97
CA LEU A 122 -0.12 -8.31 -16.36
C LEU A 122 -1.57 -8.69 -16.69
N ARG A 123 -2.50 -7.75 -16.58
CA ARG A 123 -3.91 -7.97 -16.95
C ARG A 123 -4.09 -8.32 -18.42
N ALA A 124 -3.38 -7.62 -19.32
CA ALA A 124 -3.44 -7.90 -20.76
C ALA A 124 -2.87 -9.28 -21.12
N GLU A 125 -1.81 -9.72 -20.44
CA GLU A 125 -1.16 -11.00 -20.64
C GLU A 125 -1.98 -12.17 -20.10
N THR A 126 -2.59 -11.99 -18.91
CA THR A 126 -3.14 -13.10 -18.13
C THR A 126 -4.66 -13.10 -18.06
N ASN A 127 -5.32 -12.00 -18.41
CA ASN A 127 -6.76 -11.79 -18.21
C ASN A 127 -7.22 -12.03 -16.76
N ILE A 128 -6.36 -11.74 -15.79
CA ILE A 128 -6.64 -11.91 -14.35
C ILE A 128 -7.89 -11.14 -13.95
N GLN A 129 -8.79 -11.80 -13.23
CA GLN A 129 -10.05 -11.22 -12.75
C GLN A 129 -9.92 -10.80 -11.28
N TYR A 130 -10.32 -9.57 -10.96
CA TYR A 130 -10.27 -9.02 -9.60
C TYR A 130 -11.31 -7.91 -9.36
N GLU A 131 -12.45 -7.99 -10.06
CA GLU A 131 -13.52 -6.97 -10.06
C GLU A 131 -12.96 -5.57 -10.40
N GLY A 132 -12.01 -5.52 -11.35
CA GLY A 132 -11.30 -4.30 -11.72
C GLY A 132 -12.18 -3.35 -12.55
N ARG A 133 -12.04 -2.04 -12.26
CA ARG A 133 -12.70 -0.95 -12.97
C ARG A 133 -11.71 0.15 -13.29
N GLN A 134 -11.86 0.77 -14.47
CA GLN A 134 -11.03 1.88 -14.95
C GLN A 134 -11.85 3.18 -14.96
N GLY A 135 -12.54 3.47 -13.87
CA GLY A 135 -13.44 4.61 -13.71
C GLY A 135 -12.82 5.86 -13.08
N GLY A 136 -11.52 5.83 -12.80
CA GLY A 136 -10.83 6.91 -12.11
C GLY A 136 -11.10 6.95 -10.61
N THR A 137 -10.40 7.89 -9.94
CA THR A 137 -10.61 8.25 -8.52
C THR A 137 -11.10 9.69 -8.44
N LEU A 138 -12.07 9.95 -7.57
CA LEU A 138 -12.57 11.29 -7.27
C LEU A 138 -12.30 11.64 -5.81
N GLN A 139 -11.37 12.55 -5.57
CA GLN A 139 -11.13 13.13 -4.24
C GLN A 139 -12.16 14.22 -3.99
N LEU A 140 -12.91 14.12 -2.90
CA LEU A 140 -13.98 15.06 -2.56
C LEU A 140 -13.55 16.09 -1.51
N PHE A 141 -13.89 17.36 -1.75
CA PHE A 141 -13.64 18.47 -0.85
C PHE A 141 -14.95 18.99 -0.26
N ARG A 142 -14.99 19.11 1.07
CA ARG A 142 -16.15 19.63 1.80
C ARG A 142 -16.02 21.13 2.13
N THR A 143 -14.82 21.71 2.01
CA THR A 143 -14.53 23.10 2.34
C THR A 143 -13.74 23.79 1.23
N GLU A 144 -13.91 25.10 1.09
CA GLU A 144 -13.12 25.93 0.17
C GLU A 144 -11.61 25.77 0.40
N GLN A 145 -11.20 25.72 1.66
CA GLN A 145 -9.79 25.53 2.02
C GLN A 145 -9.20 24.23 1.47
N GLN A 146 -9.97 23.14 1.45
CA GLN A 146 -9.51 21.87 0.87
C GLN A 146 -9.40 21.98 -0.65
N TYR A 147 -10.37 22.65 -1.30
CA TYR A 147 -10.39 22.89 -2.73
C TYR A 147 -9.18 23.73 -3.17
N GLU A 148 -8.88 24.81 -2.46
CA GLU A 148 -7.72 25.67 -2.71
C GLU A 148 -6.40 24.92 -2.47
N ASN A 149 -6.32 24.10 -1.43
CA ASN A 149 -5.11 23.32 -1.11
C ASN A 149 -4.79 22.25 -2.16
N ALA A 150 -5.74 21.86 -3.00
CA ALA A 150 -5.53 20.91 -4.08
C ALA A 150 -4.48 21.38 -5.09
N THR A 151 -4.25 22.68 -5.23
CA THR A 151 -3.22 23.25 -6.14
C THR A 151 -1.81 22.75 -5.84
N ARG A 152 -1.50 22.47 -4.56
CA ARG A 152 -0.21 21.89 -4.16
C ARG A 152 -0.03 20.47 -4.72
N ASP A 153 -1.07 19.66 -4.65
CA ASP A 153 -1.04 18.31 -5.17
C ASP A 153 -1.02 18.30 -6.70
N ILE A 154 -1.75 19.21 -7.32
CA ILE A 154 -1.79 19.41 -8.77
C ILE A 154 -0.38 19.72 -9.32
N ALA A 155 0.42 20.55 -8.67
CA ALA A 155 1.79 20.83 -9.12
C ALA A 155 2.66 19.55 -9.23
N VAL A 156 2.52 18.62 -8.29
CA VAL A 156 3.25 17.33 -8.36
C VAL A 156 2.70 16.43 -9.46
N LEU A 157 1.38 16.45 -9.69
CA LEU A 157 0.76 15.69 -10.77
C LEU A 157 1.22 16.20 -12.15
N GLU A 158 1.30 17.51 -12.32
CA GLU A 158 1.81 18.14 -13.54
C GLU A 158 3.26 17.78 -13.81
N ASP A 159 4.13 17.88 -12.79
CA ASP A 159 5.54 17.48 -12.90
C ASP A 159 5.72 16.00 -13.25
N ALA A 160 4.80 15.14 -12.78
CA ALA A 160 4.81 13.72 -13.08
C ALA A 160 4.06 13.35 -14.38
N GLY A 161 3.46 14.30 -15.06
CA GLY A 161 2.64 14.07 -16.26
C GLY A 161 1.36 13.27 -16.01
N VAL A 162 0.81 13.34 -14.80
CA VAL A 162 -0.41 12.62 -14.41
C VAL A 162 -1.64 13.43 -14.78
N PRO A 163 -2.57 12.91 -15.63
CA PRO A 163 -3.80 13.60 -15.96
C PRO A 163 -4.69 13.82 -14.74
N TYR A 164 -5.27 14.99 -14.63
CA TYR A 164 -6.22 15.34 -13.58
C TYR A 164 -7.31 16.28 -14.10
N GLN A 165 -8.41 16.40 -13.34
CA GLN A 165 -9.45 17.39 -13.57
C GLN A 165 -9.97 17.91 -12.23
N LEU A 166 -9.87 19.23 -12.03
CA LEU A 166 -10.47 19.91 -10.88
C LEU A 166 -11.93 20.22 -11.21
N LEU A 167 -12.86 19.75 -10.39
CA LEU A 167 -14.30 19.86 -10.60
C LEU A 167 -14.96 20.70 -9.51
N GLU A 168 -15.85 21.61 -9.93
CA GLU A 168 -16.78 22.28 -9.03
C GLU A 168 -17.89 21.32 -8.59
N SER A 169 -18.57 21.63 -7.49
CA SER A 169 -19.65 20.82 -6.92
C SER A 169 -20.73 20.44 -7.93
N SER A 170 -21.13 21.36 -8.81
CA SER A 170 -22.14 21.15 -9.85
C SER A 170 -21.79 20.05 -10.89
N ARG A 171 -20.50 19.74 -11.01
CA ARG A 171 -19.98 18.78 -11.99
C ARG A 171 -19.64 17.42 -11.43
N LEU A 172 -19.71 17.23 -10.11
CA LEU A 172 -19.33 15.95 -9.47
C LEU A 172 -20.18 14.77 -9.95
N ALA A 173 -21.46 15.03 -10.25
CA ALA A 173 -22.37 14.00 -10.78
C ALA A 173 -22.03 13.52 -12.21
N GLU A 174 -21.18 14.24 -12.95
CA GLU A 174 -20.68 13.80 -14.26
C GLU A 174 -19.77 12.56 -14.09
N VAL A 175 -19.09 12.45 -12.94
CA VAL A 175 -18.15 11.35 -12.61
C VAL A 175 -18.80 10.31 -11.72
N GLU A 176 -19.50 10.76 -10.68
CA GLU A 176 -20.21 9.92 -9.69
C GLU A 176 -21.68 10.36 -9.62
N PRO A 177 -22.57 9.76 -10.43
CA PRO A 177 -23.96 10.21 -10.56
C PRO A 177 -24.74 10.28 -9.25
N ALA A 178 -24.52 9.32 -8.34
CA ALA A 178 -25.21 9.30 -7.03
C ALA A 178 -24.88 10.49 -6.14
N LEU A 179 -23.78 11.21 -6.39
CA LEU A 179 -23.43 12.43 -5.65
C LEU A 179 -24.33 13.62 -5.98
N ALA A 180 -25.19 13.55 -7.03
CA ALA A 180 -26.15 14.61 -7.35
C ALA A 180 -27.05 14.95 -6.15
N GLU A 181 -27.44 13.95 -5.36
CA GLU A 181 -28.32 14.14 -4.19
C GLU A 181 -27.65 14.93 -3.06
N VAL A 182 -26.33 14.87 -2.96
CA VAL A 182 -25.55 15.42 -1.85
C VAL A 182 -24.56 16.52 -2.28
N ALA A 183 -24.57 16.94 -3.54
CA ALA A 183 -23.66 17.93 -4.10
C ALA A 183 -23.62 19.24 -3.29
N HIS A 184 -24.74 19.63 -2.68
CA HIS A 184 -24.83 20.82 -1.83
C HIS A 184 -23.98 20.77 -0.56
N LYS A 185 -23.49 19.58 -0.17
CA LYS A 185 -22.59 19.37 0.98
C LYS A 185 -21.10 19.46 0.60
N LEU A 186 -20.81 19.58 -0.69
CA LEU A 186 -19.47 19.48 -1.24
C LEU A 186 -19.10 20.77 -1.95
N THR A 187 -17.84 21.21 -1.85
CA THR A 187 -17.29 22.36 -2.57
C THR A 187 -16.84 21.96 -3.97
N GLY A 188 -16.28 20.77 -4.12
CA GLY A 188 -15.79 20.24 -5.39
C GLY A 188 -14.99 18.97 -5.23
N GLY A 189 -14.19 18.63 -6.24
CA GLY A 189 -13.34 17.46 -6.21
C GLY A 189 -12.21 17.50 -7.21
N LEU A 190 -11.23 16.63 -7.00
CA LEU A 190 -10.12 16.39 -7.93
C LEU A 190 -10.28 14.98 -8.49
N GLN A 191 -10.53 14.90 -9.80
CA GLN A 191 -10.60 13.65 -10.52
C GLN A 191 -9.22 13.24 -11.05
N LEU A 192 -8.88 11.96 -10.87
CA LEU A 192 -7.71 11.29 -11.46
C LEU A 192 -8.24 10.23 -12.42
N PRO A 193 -8.44 10.55 -13.72
CA PRO A 193 -9.21 9.72 -14.65
C PRO A 193 -8.50 8.40 -15.01
N ASN A 194 -7.20 8.32 -14.87
CA ASN A 194 -6.40 7.13 -15.18
C ASN A 194 -6.24 6.17 -14.00
N ASP A 195 -6.76 6.52 -12.84
CA ASP A 195 -6.78 5.63 -11.68
C ASP A 195 -7.79 4.50 -11.89
N GLU A 196 -7.57 3.42 -11.18
CA GLU A 196 -8.36 2.19 -11.29
C GLU A 196 -8.82 1.72 -9.91
N THR A 197 -9.72 0.75 -9.90
CA THR A 197 -10.13 0.04 -8.68
C THR A 197 -10.09 -1.46 -8.89
N GLY A 198 -10.06 -2.21 -7.80
CA GLY A 198 -10.16 -3.66 -7.82
C GLY A 198 -10.02 -4.26 -6.44
N ASP A 199 -10.52 -5.48 -6.27
CA ASP A 199 -10.40 -6.22 -5.03
C ASP A 199 -8.98 -6.77 -4.88
N CYS A 200 -8.22 -6.20 -3.96
CA CYS A 200 -6.83 -6.58 -3.66
C CYS A 200 -6.71 -8.04 -3.22
N GLN A 201 -7.63 -8.53 -2.39
CA GLN A 201 -7.62 -9.91 -1.92
C GLN A 201 -7.87 -10.88 -3.09
N LEU A 202 -8.90 -10.62 -3.88
CA LEU A 202 -9.25 -11.45 -5.04
C LEU A 202 -8.11 -11.46 -6.08
N PHE A 203 -7.51 -10.29 -6.35
CA PHE A 203 -6.34 -10.20 -7.22
C PHE A 203 -5.19 -11.08 -6.69
N THR A 204 -4.85 -10.93 -5.41
CA THR A 204 -3.72 -11.64 -4.81
C THR A 204 -3.94 -13.15 -4.82
N GLN A 205 -5.14 -13.61 -4.48
CA GLN A 205 -5.47 -15.03 -4.49
C GLN A 205 -5.47 -15.62 -5.90
N ASN A 206 -5.99 -14.88 -6.89
CA ASN A 206 -5.97 -15.30 -8.28
C ASN A 206 -4.54 -15.33 -8.84
N LEU A 207 -3.73 -14.31 -8.53
CA LEU A 207 -2.32 -14.28 -8.93
C LEU A 207 -1.52 -15.40 -8.25
N ALA A 208 -1.80 -15.73 -6.99
CA ALA A 208 -1.15 -16.83 -6.29
C ALA A 208 -1.45 -18.17 -6.96
N ARG A 209 -2.72 -18.42 -7.34
CA ARG A 209 -3.09 -19.65 -8.08
C ARG A 209 -2.39 -19.74 -9.44
N MET A 210 -2.30 -18.61 -10.16
CA MET A 210 -1.58 -18.56 -11.44
C MET A 210 -0.08 -18.79 -11.26
N ALA A 211 0.51 -18.20 -10.23
CA ALA A 211 1.92 -18.40 -9.88
C ALA A 211 2.20 -19.87 -9.51
N GLU A 212 1.30 -20.50 -8.75
CA GLU A 212 1.41 -21.93 -8.42
C GLU A 212 1.36 -22.82 -9.68
N GLN A 213 0.44 -22.52 -10.60
CA GLN A 213 0.37 -23.21 -11.91
C GLN A 213 1.64 -22.99 -12.75
N ALA A 214 2.30 -21.85 -12.60
CA ALA A 214 3.57 -21.53 -13.24
C ALA A 214 4.80 -22.13 -12.52
N GLY A 215 4.61 -22.84 -11.39
CA GLY A 215 5.66 -23.55 -10.67
C GLY A 215 6.13 -22.89 -9.37
N VAL A 216 5.52 -21.79 -8.93
CA VAL A 216 5.79 -21.23 -7.59
C VAL A 216 5.23 -22.18 -6.53
N LYS A 217 6.02 -22.44 -5.48
CA LYS A 217 5.61 -23.26 -4.35
C LYS A 217 5.08 -22.37 -3.23
N PHE A 218 3.89 -22.64 -2.71
CA PHE A 218 3.34 -21.97 -1.55
C PHE A 218 3.37 -22.89 -0.32
N ARG A 219 3.91 -22.40 0.77
CA ARG A 219 3.96 -23.06 2.07
C ARG A 219 3.16 -22.24 3.06
N PHE A 220 1.85 -22.47 3.08
CA PHE A 220 0.92 -21.92 4.05
C PHE A 220 0.98 -22.65 5.39
N ASN A 221 0.35 -22.10 6.42
CA ASN A 221 0.40 -22.62 7.80
C ASN A 221 1.84 -22.86 8.29
N THR A 222 2.78 -22.06 7.81
CA THR A 222 4.21 -22.21 8.11
C THR A 222 4.72 -20.91 8.75
N PRO A 223 4.64 -20.78 10.09
CA PRO A 223 5.20 -19.63 10.79
C PRO A 223 6.72 -19.62 10.67
N VAL A 224 7.27 -18.45 10.43
CA VAL A 224 8.72 -18.22 10.42
C VAL A 224 9.16 -17.75 11.79
N ASP A 225 10.07 -18.48 12.41
CA ASP A 225 10.59 -18.14 13.75
C ASP A 225 11.75 -17.14 13.66
N GLN A 226 12.67 -17.35 12.71
CA GLN A 226 13.91 -16.58 12.64
C GLN A 226 14.58 -16.68 11.26
N LEU A 227 15.24 -15.58 10.86
CA LEU A 227 16.27 -15.59 9.82
C LEU A 227 17.63 -15.96 10.44
N LEU A 228 18.28 -16.96 9.88
CA LEU A 228 19.60 -17.42 10.33
C LEU A 228 20.68 -16.76 9.47
N CYS A 229 21.60 -16.03 10.10
CA CYS A 229 22.65 -15.28 9.39
C CYS A 229 24.03 -15.52 10.03
N ASP A 230 25.08 -15.35 9.21
CA ASP A 230 26.49 -15.44 9.62
C ASP A 230 27.25 -14.11 9.58
N GLY A 231 26.52 -12.99 9.52
CA GLY A 231 27.06 -11.63 9.47
C GLY A 231 27.09 -11.03 8.05
N GLU A 232 27.29 -11.80 6.98
CA GLU A 232 27.32 -11.32 5.60
C GLU A 232 26.15 -11.82 4.74
N GLN A 233 25.57 -12.96 5.10
CA GLN A 233 24.49 -13.58 4.34
C GLN A 233 23.51 -14.32 5.25
N ILE A 234 22.30 -14.53 4.73
CA ILE A 234 21.30 -15.42 5.31
C ILE A 234 21.59 -16.83 4.81
N TYR A 235 21.71 -17.79 5.71
CA TYR A 235 21.94 -19.19 5.34
C TYR A 235 20.70 -20.07 5.52
N GLY A 236 19.62 -19.54 6.07
CA GLY A 236 18.35 -20.24 6.19
C GLY A 236 17.25 -19.44 6.88
N VAL A 237 16.03 -19.96 6.74
CA VAL A 237 14.84 -19.52 7.45
C VAL A 237 14.37 -20.63 8.36
N LYS A 238 14.29 -20.39 9.66
CA LYS A 238 13.84 -21.37 10.64
C LYS A 238 12.33 -21.35 10.74
N CYS A 239 11.71 -22.54 10.57
CA CYS A 239 10.28 -22.78 10.70
C CYS A 239 10.07 -24.04 11.56
N GLY A 240 9.84 -23.88 12.86
CA GLY A 240 9.84 -24.99 13.81
C GLY A 240 11.20 -25.71 13.84
N ASP A 241 11.21 -27.01 13.56
CA ASP A 241 12.42 -27.82 13.50
C ASP A 241 13.10 -27.81 12.12
N GLU A 242 12.46 -27.22 11.10
CA GLU A 242 12.99 -27.15 9.74
C GLU A 242 13.79 -25.87 9.50
N VAL A 243 14.88 -25.99 8.72
CA VAL A 243 15.62 -24.85 8.16
C VAL A 243 15.51 -24.86 6.64
N ILE A 244 14.80 -23.87 6.10
CA ILE A 244 14.59 -23.71 4.66
C ILE A 244 15.75 -22.91 4.10
N LYS A 245 16.45 -23.47 3.10
CA LYS A 245 17.62 -22.85 2.47
C LYS A 245 17.33 -22.44 1.04
N ALA A 246 17.81 -21.25 0.66
CA ALA A 246 17.72 -20.68 -0.68
C ALA A 246 18.97 -19.88 -1.03
N ASP A 247 19.05 -19.44 -2.28
CA ASP A 247 20.13 -18.59 -2.77
C ASP A 247 19.86 -17.10 -2.48
N ALA A 248 18.57 -16.74 -2.36
CA ALA A 248 18.13 -15.39 -1.99
C ALA A 248 16.84 -15.45 -1.15
N TYR A 249 16.67 -14.45 -0.29
CA TYR A 249 15.54 -14.28 0.60
C TYR A 249 14.93 -12.89 0.42
N VAL A 250 13.60 -12.82 0.34
CA VAL A 250 12.83 -11.58 0.19
C VAL A 250 11.93 -11.38 1.39
N MET A 251 12.11 -10.28 2.12
CA MET A 251 11.25 -9.89 3.24
C MET A 251 10.04 -9.10 2.72
N ALA A 252 8.85 -9.69 2.82
CA ALA A 252 7.58 -9.10 2.41
C ALA A 252 6.48 -9.26 3.49
N PHE A 253 6.86 -9.30 4.77
CA PHE A 253 5.95 -9.49 5.91
C PHE A 253 5.18 -8.23 6.33
N GLY A 254 5.15 -7.19 5.48
CA GLY A 254 4.43 -5.96 5.80
C GLY A 254 4.80 -5.41 7.18
N SER A 255 3.82 -5.21 8.04
CA SER A 255 4.02 -4.65 9.39
C SER A 255 4.88 -5.52 10.32
N TYR A 256 5.01 -6.81 10.04
CA TYR A 256 5.84 -7.73 10.83
C TYR A 256 7.30 -7.78 10.39
N SER A 257 7.64 -7.10 9.28
CA SER A 257 9.02 -7.08 8.74
C SER A 257 10.04 -6.54 9.74
N THR A 258 9.71 -5.47 10.47
CA THR A 258 10.62 -4.86 11.46
C THR A 258 10.96 -5.82 12.60
N ALA A 259 9.97 -6.53 13.11
CA ALA A 259 10.19 -7.50 14.20
C ALA A 259 11.05 -8.69 13.73
N MET A 260 10.78 -9.20 12.53
CA MET A 260 11.53 -10.32 11.94
C MET A 260 12.99 -9.94 11.62
N LEU A 261 13.23 -8.69 11.24
CA LEU A 261 14.57 -8.18 10.91
C LEU A 261 15.33 -7.61 12.12
N LYS A 262 14.76 -7.68 13.31
CA LYS A 262 15.42 -7.20 14.53
C LYS A 262 16.82 -7.80 14.67
N CYS A 263 17.81 -6.95 14.94
CA CYS A 263 19.24 -7.30 15.02
C CYS A 263 19.89 -7.72 13.68
N ILE A 264 19.16 -7.74 12.58
CA ILE A 264 19.66 -8.06 11.24
C ILE A 264 19.76 -6.78 10.41
N VAL A 265 18.62 -6.12 10.16
CA VAL A 265 18.54 -4.85 9.42
C VAL A 265 17.53 -3.94 10.12
N ASP A 266 17.94 -2.75 10.50
CA ASP A 266 17.04 -1.75 11.11
C ASP A 266 16.19 -1.08 10.01
N ILE A 267 14.88 -1.28 10.07
CA ILE A 267 13.90 -0.64 9.17
C ILE A 267 12.79 0.01 10.00
N PRO A 268 12.35 1.22 9.62
CA PRO A 268 11.32 1.94 10.38
C PRO A 268 9.90 1.65 9.85
N VAL A 269 9.51 0.39 9.72
CA VAL A 269 8.15 0.02 9.31
C VAL A 269 7.28 -0.20 10.54
N TYR A 270 6.31 0.70 10.75
CA TYR A 270 5.41 0.69 11.90
C TYR A 270 4.00 0.20 11.50
N PRO A 271 3.33 -0.58 12.36
CA PRO A 271 1.95 -1.04 12.11
C PRO A 271 0.96 0.10 12.32
N LEU A 272 0.51 0.73 11.24
CA LEU A 272 -0.53 1.75 11.28
C LEU A 272 -1.89 1.11 11.10
N LYS A 273 -2.69 1.07 12.18
CA LYS A 273 -4.00 0.44 12.19
C LYS A 273 -4.99 1.22 11.33
N GLY A 274 -5.78 0.51 10.55
CA GLY A 274 -6.88 1.06 9.76
C GLY A 274 -8.12 0.17 9.85
N TYR A 275 -9.24 0.70 9.37
CA TYR A 275 -10.54 0.03 9.45
C TYR A 275 -11.22 -0.02 8.10
N SER A 276 -12.08 -1.01 7.90
CA SER A 276 -12.96 -1.06 6.73
C SER A 276 -14.33 -1.65 7.03
N LEU A 277 -15.31 -1.25 6.21
CA LEU A 277 -16.61 -1.90 6.08
C LEU A 277 -16.74 -2.52 4.70
N THR A 278 -17.37 -3.68 4.63
CA THR A 278 -17.86 -4.27 3.39
C THR A 278 -19.38 -4.31 3.44
N ILE A 279 -20.03 -3.60 2.54
CA ILE A 279 -21.46 -3.29 2.59
C ILE A 279 -22.11 -3.86 1.33
N PRO A 280 -23.15 -4.72 1.42
CA PRO A 280 -23.95 -5.12 0.27
C PRO A 280 -24.65 -3.92 -0.37
N ILE A 281 -24.74 -3.87 -1.71
CA ILE A 281 -25.43 -2.80 -2.42
C ILE A 281 -26.93 -2.96 -2.21
N ALA A 282 -27.59 -1.84 -1.87
CA ALA A 282 -29.04 -1.74 -1.73
C ALA A 282 -29.68 -1.26 -3.03
N GLN A 283 -29.21 -0.16 -3.58
CA GLN A 283 -29.69 0.41 -4.84
C GLN A 283 -28.52 0.75 -5.75
N GLU A 284 -28.56 0.24 -6.97
CA GLU A 284 -27.48 0.40 -7.95
C GLU A 284 -27.24 1.87 -8.31
N ASP A 285 -28.29 2.64 -8.53
CA ASP A 285 -28.26 4.06 -8.87
C ASP A 285 -27.88 4.97 -7.69
N GLY A 286 -27.95 4.45 -6.47
CA GLY A 286 -27.54 5.13 -5.24
C GLY A 286 -26.13 4.79 -4.78
N ALA A 287 -25.45 3.85 -5.44
CA ALA A 287 -24.12 3.38 -5.12
C ALA A 287 -23.04 4.11 -5.93
N PRO A 288 -21.76 4.12 -5.47
CA PRO A 288 -20.67 4.64 -6.30
C PRO A 288 -20.52 3.83 -7.60
N VAL A 289 -20.00 4.45 -8.65
CA VAL A 289 -19.65 3.74 -9.89
C VAL A 289 -18.19 3.35 -9.96
N SER A 290 -17.32 4.07 -9.25
CA SER A 290 -15.88 3.81 -9.12
C SER A 290 -15.43 3.94 -7.68
N THR A 291 -14.62 4.94 -7.37
CA THR A 291 -14.14 5.21 -6.03
C THR A 291 -14.08 6.70 -5.75
N ILE A 292 -14.47 7.08 -4.55
CA ILE A 292 -14.26 8.41 -4.02
C ILE A 292 -13.34 8.36 -2.80
N LEU A 293 -12.66 9.47 -2.52
CA LEU A 293 -11.95 9.71 -1.28
C LEU A 293 -12.47 10.99 -0.63
N ASP A 294 -13.05 10.88 0.53
CA ASP A 294 -13.43 12.03 1.35
C ASP A 294 -12.19 12.62 2.03
N GLU A 295 -11.78 13.81 1.62
CA GLU A 295 -10.56 14.44 2.13
C GLU A 295 -10.66 14.85 3.61
N THR A 296 -11.88 15.14 4.09
CA THR A 296 -12.11 15.53 5.48
C THR A 296 -11.86 14.39 6.45
N TYR A 297 -12.40 13.21 6.15
CA TYR A 297 -12.33 12.04 7.04
C TYR A 297 -11.24 11.05 6.64
N LYS A 298 -10.59 11.27 5.47
CA LYS A 298 -9.60 10.34 4.88
C LYS A 298 -10.18 8.93 4.72
N ILE A 299 -11.40 8.88 4.20
CA ILE A 299 -12.16 7.66 3.97
C ILE A 299 -12.39 7.47 2.48
N ALA A 300 -12.01 6.30 1.97
CA ALA A 300 -12.30 5.86 0.61
C ALA A 300 -13.60 5.06 0.59
N ILE A 301 -14.44 5.28 -0.43
CA ILE A 301 -15.64 4.50 -0.71
C ILE A 301 -15.53 3.99 -2.15
N THR A 302 -15.40 2.67 -2.29
CA THR A 302 -15.10 2.01 -3.56
C THR A 302 -16.20 1.01 -3.93
N ARG A 303 -16.60 1.02 -5.19
CA ARG A 303 -17.49 0.02 -5.77
C ARG A 303 -16.70 -1.22 -6.18
N PHE A 304 -17.14 -2.39 -5.70
CA PHE A 304 -16.88 -3.69 -6.32
C PHE A 304 -18.15 -4.16 -7.05
N ASP A 305 -18.22 -5.41 -7.51
CA ASP A 305 -19.37 -5.82 -8.32
C ASP A 305 -20.71 -5.66 -7.61
N ASN A 306 -20.90 -6.33 -6.47
CA ASN A 306 -22.16 -6.33 -5.71
C ASN A 306 -22.05 -5.73 -4.32
N ARG A 307 -20.95 -5.04 -4.00
CA ARG A 307 -20.66 -4.49 -2.69
C ARG A 307 -19.87 -3.18 -2.75
N ILE A 308 -19.99 -2.43 -1.67
CA ILE A 308 -19.22 -1.20 -1.43
C ILE A 308 -18.18 -1.51 -0.37
N ARG A 309 -16.92 -1.15 -0.62
CA ARG A 309 -15.86 -1.16 0.38
C ARG A 309 -15.64 0.26 0.89
N VAL A 310 -15.70 0.44 2.20
CA VAL A 310 -15.40 1.70 2.89
C VAL A 310 -14.16 1.48 3.71
N GLY A 311 -13.10 2.24 3.47
CA GLY A 311 -11.85 2.08 4.19
C GLY A 311 -11.22 3.40 4.56
N GLY A 312 -10.62 3.47 5.73
CA GLY A 312 -9.98 4.70 6.14
C GLY A 312 -9.52 4.70 7.57
N MET A 313 -9.29 5.91 8.07
CA MET A 313 -8.77 6.24 9.38
C MET A 313 -7.40 5.59 9.65
N ALA A 314 -6.70 6.11 10.63
CA ALA A 314 -5.42 5.62 11.06
C ALA A 314 -5.29 5.70 12.59
N GLU A 315 -4.70 4.67 13.19
CA GLU A 315 -4.34 4.70 14.60
C GLU A 315 -2.90 4.24 14.80
N ILE A 316 -2.13 5.04 15.52
CA ILE A 316 -0.78 4.72 15.97
C ILE A 316 -0.93 4.07 17.35
N VAL A 317 -1.06 2.73 17.38
CA VAL A 317 -1.41 1.94 18.59
C VAL A 317 -0.65 0.61 18.67
N GLY A 318 0.45 0.47 17.92
CA GLY A 318 1.19 -0.79 17.83
C GLY A 318 0.37 -1.88 17.11
N PHE A 319 0.58 -3.12 17.55
CA PHE A 319 -0.09 -4.30 16.98
C PHE A 319 -1.51 -4.57 17.52
N ASN A 320 -2.19 -3.54 18.03
CA ASN A 320 -3.55 -3.66 18.51
C ASN A 320 -4.54 -3.79 17.33
N THR A 321 -5.30 -4.88 17.27
CA THR A 321 -6.32 -5.18 16.24
C THR A 321 -7.74 -5.20 16.78
N GLU A 322 -8.01 -4.58 17.94
CA GLU A 322 -9.34 -4.46 18.51
C GLU A 322 -10.28 -3.67 17.58
N LEU A 323 -11.48 -4.18 17.35
CA LEU A 323 -12.51 -3.52 16.57
C LEU A 323 -13.29 -2.53 17.46
N LEU A 324 -13.03 -1.23 17.25
CA LEU A 324 -13.63 -0.16 18.05
C LEU A 324 -14.93 0.33 17.44
N GLN A 325 -16.03 0.24 18.18
CA GLN A 325 -17.36 0.68 17.72
C GLN A 325 -17.42 2.15 17.27
N PRO A 326 -16.77 3.13 17.92
CA PRO A 326 -16.77 4.51 17.43
C PRO A 326 -16.13 4.67 16.03
N ARG A 327 -15.19 3.78 15.65
CA ARG A 327 -14.58 3.78 14.32
C ARG A 327 -15.52 3.22 13.26
N ARG A 328 -16.28 2.19 13.61
CA ARG A 328 -17.37 1.68 12.77
C ARG A 328 -18.40 2.78 12.50
N GLU A 329 -18.86 3.46 13.53
CA GLU A 329 -19.82 4.57 13.43
C GLU A 329 -19.33 5.69 12.50
N THR A 330 -18.03 6.01 12.52
CA THR A 330 -17.44 7.01 11.61
C THR A 330 -17.52 6.57 10.14
N LEU A 331 -17.19 5.31 9.85
CA LEU A 331 -17.30 4.77 8.49
C LEU A 331 -18.75 4.74 8.01
N GLU A 332 -19.66 4.30 8.86
CA GLU A 332 -21.10 4.27 8.57
C GLU A 332 -21.67 5.68 8.34
N MET A 333 -21.24 6.66 9.15
CA MET A 333 -21.65 8.06 8.99
C MET A 333 -21.27 8.60 7.61
N VAL A 334 -20.02 8.40 7.18
CA VAL A 334 -19.55 8.96 5.91
C VAL A 334 -20.24 8.31 4.71
N VAL A 335 -20.46 6.99 4.73
CA VAL A 335 -21.16 6.33 3.62
C VAL A 335 -22.63 6.70 3.57
N ARG A 336 -23.32 6.83 4.71
CA ARG A 336 -24.72 7.29 4.75
C ARG A 336 -24.86 8.75 4.31
N ASP A 337 -23.85 9.58 4.58
CA ASP A 337 -23.84 11.00 4.21
C ASP A 337 -23.64 11.19 2.70
N LEU A 338 -22.79 10.41 2.06
CA LEU A 338 -22.45 10.55 0.64
C LEU A 338 -23.28 9.65 -0.28
N TYR A 339 -23.68 8.46 0.20
CA TYR A 339 -24.45 7.46 -0.57
C TYR A 339 -25.62 6.93 0.27
N PRO A 340 -26.62 7.77 0.60
CA PRO A 340 -27.68 7.44 1.55
C PRO A 340 -28.55 6.24 1.13
N ARG A 341 -28.62 5.94 -0.18
CA ARG A 341 -29.40 4.82 -0.73
C ARG A 341 -28.52 3.66 -1.22
N GLY A 342 -27.18 3.83 -1.22
CA GLY A 342 -26.25 2.93 -1.93
C GLY A 342 -26.09 1.56 -1.33
N GLY A 343 -26.13 1.43 0.00
CA GLY A 343 -25.77 0.18 0.67
C GLY A 343 -26.63 -0.16 1.89
N HIS A 344 -26.72 -1.47 2.15
CA HIS A 344 -27.29 -2.01 3.40
C HIS A 344 -26.28 -1.92 4.54
N VAL A 345 -26.10 -0.71 5.09
CA VAL A 345 -25.06 -0.41 6.07
C VAL A 345 -25.18 -1.24 7.35
N GLU A 346 -26.39 -1.60 7.74
CA GLU A 346 -26.70 -2.47 8.89
C GLU A 346 -26.18 -3.91 8.70
N GLN A 347 -25.97 -4.34 7.47
CA GLN A 347 -25.43 -5.66 7.11
C GLN A 347 -23.90 -5.64 6.88
N ALA A 348 -23.26 -4.52 7.19
CA ALA A 348 -21.82 -4.34 6.94
C ALA A 348 -20.96 -5.28 7.79
N THR A 349 -19.98 -5.89 7.15
CA THR A 349 -18.89 -6.58 7.84
C THR A 349 -17.81 -5.57 8.21
N PHE A 350 -17.44 -5.53 9.50
CA PHE A 350 -16.43 -4.63 10.05
C PHE A 350 -15.09 -5.35 10.23
N TRP A 351 -14.01 -4.72 9.78
CA TRP A 351 -12.67 -5.31 9.76
C TRP A 351 -11.59 -4.27 10.11
N THR A 352 -10.45 -4.75 10.59
CA THR A 352 -9.26 -3.94 10.85
C THR A 352 -8.00 -4.63 10.36
N GLY A 353 -6.98 -3.86 9.97
CA GLY A 353 -5.68 -4.34 9.57
C GLY A 353 -4.57 -3.35 9.85
N LEU A 354 -3.33 -3.82 9.76
CA LEU A 354 -2.13 -3.08 10.10
C LEU A 354 -1.36 -2.72 8.82
N ARG A 355 -1.38 -1.45 8.45
CA ARG A 355 -0.64 -0.94 7.28
C ARG A 355 0.84 -0.84 7.62
N PRO A 356 1.74 -1.36 6.79
CA PRO A 356 3.19 -1.29 7.03
C PRO A 356 3.73 0.09 6.67
N MET A 357 3.72 1.04 7.60
CA MET A 357 4.00 2.43 7.32
C MET A 357 5.45 2.81 7.62
N THR A 358 6.16 3.33 6.63
CA THR A 358 7.42 4.04 6.81
C THR A 358 7.18 5.48 7.24
N PRO A 359 8.11 6.15 7.95
CA PRO A 359 7.90 7.52 8.42
C PRO A 359 7.89 8.56 7.28
N ASP A 360 8.47 8.24 6.15
CA ASP A 360 8.49 9.06 4.92
C ASP A 360 7.41 8.66 3.89
N GLY A 361 6.64 7.60 4.17
CA GLY A 361 5.60 7.07 3.30
C GLY A 361 6.10 6.23 2.11
N THR A 362 7.39 6.31 1.78
CA THR A 362 8.00 5.60 0.66
C THR A 362 8.30 4.13 1.05
N PRO A 363 7.94 3.12 0.25
CA PRO A 363 8.29 1.74 0.56
C PRO A 363 9.79 1.48 0.50
N VAL A 364 10.22 0.37 1.08
CA VAL A 364 11.60 -0.10 1.04
C VAL A 364 11.69 -1.25 0.05
N VAL A 365 12.37 -1.00 -1.07
CA VAL A 365 12.57 -1.98 -2.15
C VAL A 365 14.05 -2.08 -2.49
N GLY A 366 14.61 -3.29 -2.47
CA GLY A 366 15.98 -3.51 -2.90
C GLY A 366 16.84 -4.32 -1.94
N ARG A 367 18.15 -4.25 -2.15
CA ARG A 367 19.16 -4.99 -1.36
C ARG A 367 19.34 -4.42 0.03
N THR A 368 19.76 -5.29 0.93
CA THR A 368 20.30 -4.91 2.24
C THR A 368 21.84 -4.98 2.21
N ARG A 369 22.46 -4.80 3.38
CA ARG A 369 23.90 -5.09 3.58
C ARG A 369 24.26 -6.57 3.40
N PHE A 370 23.29 -7.46 3.57
CA PHE A 370 23.48 -8.89 3.35
C PHE A 370 23.44 -9.22 1.86
N LYS A 371 24.32 -10.09 1.41
CA LYS A 371 24.52 -10.42 -0.01
C LYS A 371 23.26 -10.98 -0.67
N ASN A 372 22.41 -11.67 0.09
CA ASN A 372 21.26 -12.41 -0.40
C ASN A 372 19.94 -12.10 0.32
N LEU A 373 19.88 -11.01 1.11
CA LEU A 373 18.64 -10.55 1.74
C LEU A 373 18.13 -9.29 1.03
N TRP A 374 16.90 -9.38 0.55
CA TRP A 374 16.19 -8.32 -0.16
C TRP A 374 14.94 -7.90 0.60
N LEU A 375 14.57 -6.65 0.47
CA LEU A 375 13.36 -6.09 1.08
C LEU A 375 12.36 -5.68 0.00
N ASN A 376 11.08 -5.96 0.24
CA ASN A 376 9.96 -5.41 -0.49
C ASN A 376 8.81 -5.22 0.50
N THR A 377 8.83 -4.14 1.25
CA THR A 377 7.95 -3.89 2.40
C THR A 377 7.76 -2.40 2.65
N GLY A 378 6.89 -2.06 3.59
CA GLY A 378 6.73 -0.66 3.99
C GLY A 378 5.86 0.18 3.05
N HIS A 379 4.94 -0.44 2.30
CA HIS A 379 4.10 0.23 1.29
C HIS A 379 2.96 1.08 1.88
N GLY A 380 2.81 1.11 3.19
CA GLY A 380 1.81 1.92 3.89
C GLY A 380 0.39 1.66 3.41
N THR A 381 -0.31 2.73 3.06
CA THR A 381 -1.70 2.68 2.54
C THR A 381 -1.79 2.31 1.06
N LEU A 382 -0.66 2.25 0.34
CA LEU A 382 -0.60 2.13 -1.12
C LEU A 382 -0.03 0.79 -1.60
N GLY A 383 -0.04 -0.24 -0.75
CA GLY A 383 0.48 -1.56 -1.09
C GLY A 383 -0.20 -2.16 -2.33
N TRP A 384 -1.50 -2.00 -2.47
CA TRP A 384 -2.24 -2.42 -3.67
C TRP A 384 -1.78 -1.65 -4.91
N THR A 385 -1.75 -0.33 -4.83
CA THR A 385 -1.30 0.55 -5.92
C THR A 385 0.13 0.22 -6.39
N MET A 386 1.04 -0.11 -5.47
CA MET A 386 2.47 -0.25 -5.76
C MET A 386 2.96 -1.70 -5.93
N ALA A 387 2.12 -2.71 -5.67
CA ALA A 387 2.55 -4.10 -5.58
C ALA A 387 3.18 -4.63 -6.86
N CYS A 388 2.55 -4.43 -8.02
CA CYS A 388 3.07 -4.93 -9.29
C CYS A 388 4.39 -4.24 -9.66
N GLY A 389 4.48 -2.93 -9.51
CA GLY A 389 5.70 -2.17 -9.82
C GLY A 389 6.87 -2.51 -8.89
N SER A 390 6.63 -2.61 -7.58
CA SER A 390 7.68 -2.99 -6.64
C SER A 390 8.12 -4.45 -6.82
N GLY A 391 7.19 -5.35 -7.18
CA GLY A 391 7.49 -6.74 -7.51
C GLY A 391 8.34 -6.87 -8.78
N GLN A 392 7.99 -6.16 -9.85
CA GLN A 392 8.78 -6.13 -11.09
C GLN A 392 10.16 -5.50 -10.85
N LEU A 393 10.21 -4.37 -10.15
CA LEU A 393 11.46 -3.70 -9.78
C LEU A 393 12.39 -4.64 -8.99
N LEU A 394 11.86 -5.30 -7.97
CA LEU A 394 12.63 -6.27 -7.18
C LEU A 394 13.15 -7.42 -8.06
N SER A 395 12.30 -7.94 -8.96
CA SER A 395 12.67 -9.01 -9.90
C SER A 395 13.80 -8.57 -10.83
N ASP A 396 13.77 -7.36 -11.35
CA ASP A 396 14.84 -6.83 -12.20
C ASP A 396 16.15 -6.71 -11.43
N LEU A 397 16.12 -6.13 -10.24
CA LEU A 397 17.29 -5.96 -9.38
C LEU A 397 17.93 -7.30 -8.99
N LEU A 398 17.10 -8.26 -8.55
CA LEU A 398 17.57 -9.58 -8.12
C LEU A 398 18.11 -10.40 -9.28
N SER A 399 17.57 -10.20 -10.48
CA SER A 399 18.03 -10.84 -11.73
C SER A 399 19.21 -10.14 -12.41
N GLY A 400 19.69 -9.01 -11.86
CA GLY A 400 20.78 -8.22 -12.46
C GLY A 400 20.37 -7.49 -13.73
N ARG A 401 19.09 -7.27 -13.96
CA ARG A 401 18.55 -6.48 -15.07
C ARG A 401 18.50 -4.99 -14.71
N THR A 402 18.56 -4.12 -15.70
CA THR A 402 18.38 -2.68 -15.50
C THR A 402 16.92 -2.37 -15.25
N PRO A 403 16.55 -1.79 -14.09
CA PRO A 403 15.18 -1.39 -13.81
C PRO A 403 14.69 -0.28 -14.75
N ALA A 404 13.39 -0.26 -15.02
CA ALA A 404 12.76 0.74 -15.89
C ALA A 404 12.61 2.12 -15.23
N ILE A 405 12.74 2.20 -13.91
CA ILE A 405 12.65 3.45 -13.13
C ILE A 405 13.85 3.63 -12.21
N PRO A 406 14.21 4.87 -11.83
CA PRO A 406 15.17 5.13 -10.75
C PRO A 406 14.71 4.47 -9.45
N TYR A 407 15.62 3.84 -8.72
CA TYR A 407 15.27 2.98 -7.56
C TYR A 407 16.17 3.16 -6.34
N GLU A 408 17.30 3.82 -6.47
CA GLU A 408 18.31 3.93 -5.41
C GLU A 408 17.74 4.58 -4.15
N ASP A 409 16.85 5.54 -4.32
CA ASP A 409 16.15 6.26 -3.25
C ASP A 409 14.98 5.47 -2.62
N LEU A 410 14.64 4.29 -3.15
CA LEU A 410 13.73 3.33 -2.55
C LEU A 410 14.44 2.34 -1.63
N SER A 411 15.77 2.31 -1.64
CA SER A 411 16.58 1.41 -0.82
C SER A 411 16.48 1.74 0.67
N VAL A 412 16.74 0.73 1.51
CA VAL A 412 16.91 0.87 2.97
C VAL A 412 18.06 1.80 3.34
N ALA A 413 19.01 2.02 2.44
CA ALA A 413 20.15 2.90 2.64
C ALA A 413 19.77 4.34 3.01
N ARG A 414 18.58 4.82 2.60
CA ARG A 414 18.09 6.16 2.97
C ARG A 414 17.85 6.36 4.48
N TYR A 415 17.74 5.27 5.23
CA TYR A 415 17.61 5.28 6.71
C TYR A 415 18.94 5.07 7.43
N SER A 416 20.00 4.70 6.71
CA SER A 416 21.31 4.37 7.27
C SER A 416 22.30 5.50 6.97
N ARG A 417 22.76 6.23 7.98
CA ARG A 417 23.87 7.16 7.79
C ARG A 417 25.15 6.37 7.45
N GLY A 418 25.62 6.51 6.21
CA GLY A 418 26.90 5.95 5.78
C GLY A 418 26.86 4.66 4.95
N PHE A 419 25.70 4.19 4.54
CA PHE A 419 25.62 3.06 3.61
C PHE A 419 25.64 3.58 2.16
N THR A 420 26.79 3.39 1.48
CA THR A 420 26.88 3.60 0.03
C THR A 420 26.62 2.24 -0.65
N PRO A 421 25.55 2.09 -1.48
CA PRO A 421 25.35 0.85 -2.22
C PRO A 421 26.54 0.65 -3.17
N SER A 422 27.22 -0.50 -3.09
CA SER A 422 28.16 -0.88 -4.14
C SER A 422 27.39 -1.03 -5.45
N ARG A 423 27.80 -0.26 -6.47
CA ARG A 423 27.29 -0.43 -7.85
C ARG A 423 27.44 -1.90 -8.27
N PRO A 424 26.49 -2.46 -9.03
CA PRO A 424 26.68 -3.78 -9.62
C PRO A 424 27.99 -3.75 -10.42
N GLY A 425 28.94 -4.58 -10.03
CA GLY A 425 30.22 -4.68 -10.74
C GLY A 425 29.96 -5.11 -12.17
N HIS A 426 30.39 -4.31 -13.13
CA HIS A 426 30.58 -4.79 -14.51
C HIS A 426 31.55 -5.97 -14.43
N LEU A 427 31.05 -7.16 -14.68
CA LEU A 427 31.90 -8.29 -14.99
C LEU A 427 32.64 -7.95 -16.29
N HIS A 428 33.88 -7.48 -16.19
CA HIS A 428 34.76 -7.42 -17.31
C HIS A 428 35.00 -8.85 -17.80
N GLY A 429 34.47 -9.14 -18.98
CA GLY A 429 34.86 -10.34 -19.71
C GLY A 429 36.37 -10.31 -19.97
N ALA A 430 37.08 -11.25 -19.40
CA ALA A 430 38.43 -11.55 -19.80
C ALA A 430 38.34 -12.37 -21.10
N HIS A 431 38.65 -11.71 -22.22
CA HIS A 431 39.13 -12.38 -23.43
C HIS A 431 40.62 -12.60 -23.30
N SER A 432 41.06 -13.81 -23.28
CA SER A 432 42.30 -14.32 -23.91
C SER A 432 42.23 -15.85 -23.91
#